data_3534dc5717bb8f28845667b9e08cd1b8
#
_entry.id   3534dc5717bb8f28845667b9e08cd1b8
#
_cell.length_a   1.000
_cell.length_b   1.000
_cell.length_c   1.000
_cell.angle_alpha   90.00
_cell.angle_beta   90.00
_cell.angle_gamma   90.00
#
_symmetry.space_group_name_H-M   'P 1'
#
loop_
_entity.id
_entity.type
_entity.pdbx_description
1 polymer ?
#
loop_
_entity_poly.entity_id
_entity_poly.type
_entity_poly.pdbx_seq_one_letter_code
_entity_poly.pdbx_strand_id
1 'polypeptide(L)'
;MCGVGNVYRCEVLWATELSPYAPVGALSERDAIRIVNTAARMLRSNLHHTKRITEPSVRGGLAVYGRNVQRCARCADTIECRRMGEHNRILYWCPGCQTHLDPKLERSVDDTPMDPHPAAQRWIAELPWNRDAV
;
A
#
# COMPACT_ATOMS: atom_id res chain seq x y z
N MET A 1 11.14 3.29 -8.26
CA MET A 1 10.57 4.50 -7.63
C MET A 1 11.48 4.95 -6.50
N CYS A 2 12.05 6.13 -6.62
CA CYS A 2 12.92 6.69 -5.58
C CYS A 2 12.11 7.26 -4.42
N GLY A 3 12.62 7.15 -3.20
CA GLY A 3 12.00 7.72 -2.00
C GLY A 3 11.05 6.81 -1.24
N VAL A 4 10.76 5.61 -1.77
CA VAL A 4 9.93 4.63 -1.05
C VAL A 4 10.82 3.78 -0.17
N GLY A 5 11.00 4.18 1.08
CA GLY A 5 11.68 3.40 2.10
C GLY A 5 10.77 2.35 2.73
N ASN A 6 11.29 1.64 3.73
CA ASN A 6 10.56 0.56 4.37
C ASN A 6 9.23 1.01 5.02
N VAL A 7 9.20 2.21 5.59
CA VAL A 7 7.98 2.76 6.20
C VAL A 7 6.89 2.93 5.15
N TYR A 8 7.19 3.63 4.08
CA TYR A 8 6.21 3.86 3.01
C TYR A 8 5.80 2.59 2.30
N ARG A 9 6.73 1.64 2.14
CA ARG A 9 6.39 0.32 1.58
C ARG A 9 5.28 -0.36 2.36
N CYS A 10 5.41 -0.42 3.67
CA CYS A 10 4.38 -1.02 4.53
C CYS A 10 3.07 -0.26 4.47
N GLU A 11 3.12 1.07 4.50
CA GLU A 11 1.93 1.93 4.50
C GLU A 11 1.20 1.92 3.16
N VAL A 12 1.92 1.88 2.05
CA VAL A 12 1.33 1.77 0.70
C VAL A 12 0.61 0.44 0.53
N LEU A 13 1.23 -0.65 0.95
CA LEU A 13 0.61 -1.98 0.87
C LEU A 13 -0.67 -2.05 1.71
N TRP A 14 -0.66 -1.46 2.89
CA TRP A 14 -1.86 -1.38 3.71
C TRP A 14 -2.95 -0.54 3.04
N ALA A 15 -2.62 0.63 2.52
CA ALA A 15 -3.58 1.53 1.90
C ALA A 15 -4.23 0.92 0.65
N THR A 16 -3.48 0.11 -0.10
CA THR A 16 -3.98 -0.58 -1.29
C THR A 16 -4.58 -1.96 -1.00
N GLU A 17 -4.63 -2.37 0.26
CA GLU A 17 -5.12 -3.68 0.70
C GLU A 17 -4.38 -4.87 0.08
N LEU A 18 -3.19 -4.63 -0.43
CA LEU A 18 -2.38 -5.64 -1.09
C LEU A 18 -1.64 -6.51 -0.09
N SER A 19 -1.70 -7.82 -0.27
CA SER A 19 -0.89 -8.75 0.52
C SER A 19 0.59 -8.49 0.26
N PRO A 20 1.42 -8.42 1.31
CA PRO A 20 2.87 -8.29 1.12
C PRO A 20 3.49 -9.54 0.48
N TYR A 21 2.77 -10.65 0.48
CA TYR A 21 3.18 -11.90 -0.16
C TYR A 21 2.71 -12.05 -1.60
N ALA A 22 2.01 -11.05 -2.13
CA ALA A 22 1.54 -11.08 -3.50
C ALA A 22 2.72 -11.21 -4.48
N PRO A 23 2.70 -12.21 -5.39
CA PRO A 23 3.74 -12.31 -6.41
C PRO A 23 3.72 -11.10 -7.35
N VAL A 24 4.89 -10.57 -7.68
CA VAL A 24 4.98 -9.42 -8.60
C VAL A 24 4.32 -9.72 -9.94
N GLY A 25 4.47 -10.95 -10.43
CA GLY A 25 3.86 -11.38 -11.69
C GLY A 25 2.32 -11.46 -11.66
N ALA A 26 1.72 -11.46 -10.46
CA ALA A 26 0.26 -11.47 -10.31
C ALA A 26 -0.34 -10.05 -10.32
N LEU A 27 0.50 -9.02 -10.21
CA LEU A 27 0.03 -7.63 -10.23
C LEU A 27 -0.50 -7.25 -11.61
N SER A 28 -1.73 -6.75 -11.64
CA SER A 28 -2.28 -6.15 -12.84
C SER A 28 -1.69 -4.76 -13.05
N GLU A 29 -1.89 -4.20 -14.24
CA GLU A 29 -1.53 -2.81 -14.52
C GLU A 29 -2.26 -1.85 -13.55
N ARG A 30 -3.50 -2.13 -13.23
CA ARG A 30 -4.27 -1.38 -12.23
C ARG A 30 -3.63 -1.42 -10.85
N ASP A 31 -3.19 -2.59 -10.41
CA ASP A 31 -2.51 -2.73 -9.12
C ASP A 31 -1.25 -1.89 -9.09
N ALA A 32 -0.43 -1.96 -10.12
CA ALA A 32 0.79 -1.17 -10.24
C ALA A 32 0.50 0.33 -10.19
N ILE A 33 -0.50 0.79 -10.89
CA ILE A 33 -0.92 2.19 -10.93
C ILE A 33 -1.40 2.64 -9.54
N ARG A 34 -2.21 1.85 -8.87
CA ARG A 34 -2.68 2.15 -7.52
C ARG A 34 -1.53 2.28 -6.52
N ILE A 35 -0.57 1.37 -6.60
CA ILE A 35 0.61 1.38 -5.73
C ILE A 35 1.42 2.67 -5.95
N VAL A 36 1.72 2.98 -7.20
CA VAL A 36 2.50 4.17 -7.56
C VAL A 36 1.80 5.46 -7.14
N ASN A 37 0.51 5.56 -7.40
CA ASN A 37 -0.27 6.74 -7.04
C ASN A 37 -0.36 6.93 -5.52
N THR A 38 -0.59 5.86 -4.79
CA THR A 38 -0.65 5.89 -3.34
C THR A 38 0.68 6.32 -2.75
N ALA A 39 1.78 5.76 -3.25
CA ALA A 39 3.13 6.13 -2.82
C ALA A 39 3.42 7.61 -3.11
N ALA A 40 3.12 8.07 -4.31
CA ALA A 40 3.32 9.46 -4.71
C ALA A 40 2.55 10.43 -3.82
N ARG A 41 1.29 10.10 -3.52
CA ARG A 41 0.44 10.92 -2.64
C ARG A 41 1.00 10.99 -1.22
N MET A 42 1.42 9.86 -0.66
CA MET A 42 1.99 9.81 0.67
C MET A 42 3.29 10.62 0.75
N LEU A 43 4.17 10.48 -0.22
CA LEU A 43 5.42 11.23 -0.27
C LEU A 43 5.17 12.73 -0.38
N ARG A 44 4.26 13.15 -1.25
CA ARG A 44 3.90 14.58 -1.40
C ARG A 44 3.32 15.17 -0.13
N SER A 45 2.44 14.44 0.53
CA SER A 45 1.80 14.89 1.76
C SER A 45 2.81 15.09 2.89
N ASN A 46 3.96 14.46 2.82
CA ASN A 46 4.99 14.49 3.86
C ASN A 46 6.23 15.32 3.49
N LEU A 47 6.24 16.01 2.34
CA LEU A 47 7.39 16.78 1.88
C LEU A 47 7.87 17.84 2.87
N HIS A 48 6.95 18.46 3.59
CA HIS A 48 7.25 19.57 4.49
C HIS A 48 7.11 19.21 5.97
N HIS A 49 6.94 17.92 6.27
CA HIS A 49 6.78 17.43 7.63
C HIS A 49 7.98 16.59 8.04
N THR A 50 8.45 16.80 9.28
CA THR A 50 9.48 15.96 9.89
C THR A 50 8.91 14.62 10.33
N LYS A 51 7.64 14.61 10.75
CA LYS A 51 6.93 13.40 11.15
C LYS A 51 6.18 12.82 9.95
N ARG A 52 6.38 11.52 9.69
CA ARG A 52 5.64 10.81 8.64
C ARG A 52 4.22 10.53 9.08
N ILE A 53 3.26 11.02 8.31
CA ILE A 53 1.83 10.80 8.56
C ILE A 53 1.22 10.25 7.28
N THR A 54 0.73 9.03 7.34
CA THR A 54 0.03 8.36 6.23
C THR A 54 -1.43 8.11 6.55
N GLU A 55 -1.75 7.97 7.83
CA GLU A 55 -3.11 7.77 8.32
C GLU A 55 -3.36 8.66 9.55
N PRO A 56 -3.90 9.87 9.36
CA PRO A 56 -4.10 10.84 10.45
C PRO A 56 -5.02 10.36 11.58
N SER A 57 -5.92 9.42 11.30
CA SER A 57 -6.84 8.88 12.30
C SER A 57 -6.16 7.98 13.33
N VAL A 58 -4.95 7.51 13.04
CA VAL A 58 -4.18 6.67 13.94
C VAL A 58 -3.25 7.51 14.79
N ARG A 59 -3.21 7.25 16.08
CA ARG A 59 -2.25 7.87 16.99
C ARG A 59 -0.83 7.53 16.51
N GLY A 60 -0.02 8.56 16.30
CA GLY A 60 1.31 8.42 15.71
C GLY A 60 1.35 8.59 14.20
N GLY A 61 0.19 8.57 13.51
CA GLY A 61 0.06 8.90 12.10
C GLY A 61 0.42 7.80 11.11
N LEU A 62 0.78 6.60 11.56
CA LEU A 62 1.10 5.46 10.70
C LEU A 62 0.10 4.32 10.92
N ALA A 63 -0.37 3.72 9.84
CA ALA A 63 -1.42 2.69 9.90
C ALA A 63 -0.89 1.35 10.44
N VAL A 64 0.25 0.89 9.98
CA VAL A 64 0.80 -0.42 10.34
C VAL A 64 2.24 -0.39 10.83
N TYR A 65 3.07 0.49 10.31
CA TYR A 65 4.49 0.50 10.63
C TYR A 65 4.74 0.81 12.12
N GLY A 66 5.49 -0.07 12.77
CA GLY A 66 5.78 0.04 14.20
C GLY A 66 4.63 -0.36 15.12
N ARG A 67 3.55 -0.92 14.59
CA ARG A 67 2.34 -1.23 15.34
C ARG A 67 2.09 -2.73 15.54
N ASN A 68 3.15 -3.50 15.68
CA ASN A 68 3.02 -4.95 15.94
C ASN A 68 2.07 -5.23 17.12
N VAL A 69 1.22 -6.22 16.98
CA VAL A 69 0.18 -6.67 17.92
C VAL A 69 -0.88 -5.60 18.28
N GLN A 70 -0.88 -4.47 17.61
CA GLN A 70 -1.95 -3.47 17.74
C GLN A 70 -3.09 -3.76 16.76
N ARG A 71 -4.24 -3.16 17.00
CA ARG A 71 -5.40 -3.34 16.14
C ARG A 71 -5.33 -2.47 14.90
N CYS A 72 -5.68 -3.04 13.76
CA CYS A 72 -5.82 -2.30 12.51
C CYS A 72 -6.95 -1.27 12.61
N ALA A 73 -6.69 -0.04 12.17
CA ALA A 73 -7.68 1.03 12.18
C ALA A 73 -8.84 0.78 11.21
N ARG A 74 -8.64 -0.06 10.20
CA ARG A 74 -9.66 -0.33 9.17
C ARG A 74 -10.54 -1.53 9.52
N CYS A 75 -9.95 -2.65 9.95
CA CYS A 75 -10.68 -3.90 10.18
C CYS A 75 -10.62 -4.40 11.62
N ALA A 76 -9.87 -3.75 12.49
CA ALA A 76 -9.65 -4.12 13.89
C ALA A 76 -8.93 -5.47 14.12
N ASP A 77 -8.42 -6.09 13.08
CA ASP A 77 -7.62 -7.30 13.21
C ASP A 77 -6.21 -6.96 13.72
N THR A 78 -5.47 -7.95 14.19
CA THR A 78 -4.16 -7.74 14.78
C THR A 78 -3.09 -7.55 13.71
N ILE A 79 -2.35 -6.46 13.79
CA ILE A 79 -1.21 -6.19 12.91
C ILE A 79 -0.06 -7.13 13.29
N GLU A 80 0.54 -7.74 12.28
CA GLU A 80 1.69 -8.63 12.43
C GLU A 80 2.96 -7.99 11.89
N CYS A 81 4.11 -8.51 12.33
CA CYS A 81 5.40 -8.14 11.75
C CYS A 81 6.27 -9.35 11.50
N ARG A 82 7.06 -9.30 10.43
CA ARG A 82 8.06 -10.32 10.10
C ARG A 82 9.26 -9.69 9.42
N ARG A 83 10.41 -10.35 9.55
CA ARG A 83 11.58 -10.00 8.77
C ARG A 83 11.47 -10.61 7.38
N MET A 84 11.72 -9.83 6.35
CA MET A 84 11.62 -10.26 4.96
C MET A 84 12.77 -9.74 4.09
N GLY A 85 13.06 -10.52 3.05
CA GLY A 85 14.01 -10.17 2.02
C GLY A 85 15.49 -10.33 2.43
N GLU A 86 16.36 -10.09 1.46
CA GLU A 86 17.82 -10.23 1.61
C GLU A 86 18.39 -9.24 2.64
N HIS A 87 17.78 -8.07 2.77
CA HIS A 87 18.19 -7.03 3.73
C HIS A 87 17.55 -7.20 5.10
N ASN A 88 16.80 -8.28 5.32
CA ASN A 88 16.18 -8.59 6.60
C ASN A 88 15.36 -7.45 7.18
N ARG A 89 14.66 -6.71 6.33
CA ARG A 89 13.81 -5.57 6.74
C ARG A 89 12.54 -6.05 7.41
N ILE A 90 12.09 -5.30 8.42
CA ILE A 90 10.86 -5.64 9.13
C ILE A 90 9.66 -5.21 8.31
N LEU A 91 8.78 -6.16 8.03
CA LEU A 91 7.50 -5.94 7.39
C LEU A 91 6.41 -5.87 8.44
N TYR A 92 5.55 -4.86 8.37
CA TYR A 92 4.32 -4.75 9.16
C TYR A 92 3.14 -4.79 8.22
N TRP A 93 2.14 -5.62 8.53
CA TRP A 93 0.92 -5.69 7.72
C TRP A 93 -0.27 -6.18 8.55
N CYS A 94 -1.48 -5.94 8.03
CA CYS A 94 -2.71 -6.48 8.61
C CYS A 94 -3.17 -7.69 7.79
N PRO A 95 -3.09 -8.90 8.31
CA PRO A 95 -3.54 -10.08 7.57
C PRO A 95 -5.05 -10.11 7.35
N GLY A 96 -5.82 -9.36 8.13
CA GLY A 96 -7.27 -9.31 8.01
C GLY A 96 -7.78 -8.54 6.79
N CYS A 97 -7.09 -7.46 6.40
CA CYS A 97 -7.55 -6.62 5.28
C CYS A 97 -6.57 -6.50 4.11
N GLN A 98 -5.31 -6.86 4.28
CA GLN A 98 -4.34 -6.91 3.20
C GLN A 98 -4.38 -8.28 2.53
N THR A 99 -5.49 -8.58 1.88
CA THR A 99 -5.79 -9.92 1.35
C THR A 99 -5.71 -10.00 -0.17
N HIS A 100 -5.62 -8.89 -0.86
CA HIS A 100 -5.56 -8.86 -2.32
C HIS A 100 -4.32 -9.58 -2.83
N LEU A 101 -4.51 -10.54 -3.71
CA LEU A 101 -3.47 -11.40 -4.28
C LEU A 101 -2.67 -12.21 -3.24
N ASP A 102 -3.26 -12.50 -2.08
CA ASP A 102 -2.61 -13.34 -1.08
C ASP A 102 -2.60 -14.79 -1.58
N PRO A 103 -1.40 -15.40 -1.77
CA PRO A 103 -1.31 -16.76 -2.26
C PRO A 103 -1.89 -17.81 -1.31
N LYS A 104 -2.06 -17.48 -0.03
CA LYS A 104 -2.71 -18.37 0.95
C LYS A 104 -4.23 -18.38 0.82
N LEU A 105 -4.78 -17.37 0.18
CA LEU A 105 -6.20 -17.23 -0.06
C LEU A 105 -6.54 -17.57 -1.50
N GLU A 106 -6.00 -18.66 -2.04
CA GLU A 106 -6.30 -19.19 -3.39
C GLU A 106 -7.80 -19.39 -3.58
N ARG A 107 -8.56 -18.34 -3.48
CA ARG A 107 -9.98 -18.43 -3.75
C ARG A 107 -10.30 -17.58 -4.91
N SER A 108 -11.12 -18.21 -5.76
CA SER A 108 -11.80 -17.58 -6.85
C SER A 108 -11.65 -16.06 -6.80
N VAL A 109 -10.59 -15.59 -7.44
CA VAL A 109 -10.48 -14.19 -7.74
C VAL A 109 -11.76 -13.89 -8.50
N ASP A 110 -12.62 -13.12 -7.88
CA ASP A 110 -13.71 -12.54 -8.62
C ASP A 110 -13.04 -11.59 -9.61
N ASP A 111 -12.88 -12.06 -10.84
CA ASP A 111 -12.31 -11.32 -11.95
C ASP A 111 -13.19 -10.14 -12.39
N THR A 112 -14.11 -9.74 -11.53
CA THR A 112 -14.93 -8.56 -11.80
C THR A 112 -14.00 -7.34 -11.88
N PRO A 113 -13.86 -6.71 -13.07
CA PRO A 113 -13.01 -5.56 -13.20
C PRO A 113 -13.53 -4.43 -12.31
N MET A 114 -12.81 -4.10 -11.28
CA MET A 114 -13.11 -2.89 -10.54
C MET A 114 -12.64 -1.71 -11.37
N ASP A 115 -13.59 -0.90 -11.81
CA ASP A 115 -13.24 0.36 -12.44
C ASP A 115 -12.44 1.22 -11.46
N PRO A 116 -11.32 1.81 -11.92
CA PRO A 116 -10.52 2.65 -11.05
C PRO A 116 -11.37 3.82 -10.55
N HIS A 117 -11.29 4.06 -9.25
CA HIS A 117 -11.98 5.19 -8.65
C HIS A 117 -11.66 6.47 -9.43
N PRO A 118 -12.65 7.35 -9.73
CA PRO A 118 -12.42 8.56 -10.52
C PRO A 118 -11.27 9.43 -10.04
N ALA A 119 -11.02 9.46 -8.73
CA ALA A 119 -9.88 10.17 -8.16
C ALA A 119 -8.54 9.56 -8.58
N ALA A 120 -8.47 8.24 -8.72
CA ALA A 120 -7.26 7.57 -9.18
C ALA A 120 -6.98 7.87 -10.65
N GLN A 121 -8.02 7.95 -11.48
CA GLN A 121 -7.87 8.32 -12.89
C GLN A 121 -7.31 9.73 -13.07
N ARG A 122 -7.77 10.68 -12.26
CA ARG A 122 -7.23 12.05 -12.28
C ARG A 122 -5.75 12.07 -11.93
N TRP A 123 -5.37 11.34 -10.89
CA TRP A 123 -3.98 11.26 -10.45
C TRP A 123 -3.06 10.68 -11.51
N ILE A 124 -3.52 9.63 -12.20
CA ILE A 124 -2.78 9.02 -13.30
C ILE A 124 -2.56 10.01 -14.43
N ALA A 125 -3.58 10.76 -14.78
CA ALA A 125 -3.51 11.77 -15.84
C ALA A 125 -2.59 12.94 -15.49
N GLU A 126 -2.44 13.25 -14.20
CA GLU A 126 -1.62 14.37 -13.72
C GLU A 126 -0.15 14.01 -13.51
N LEU A 127 0.20 12.73 -13.55
CA LEU A 127 1.59 12.30 -13.41
C LEU A 127 2.41 12.75 -14.63
N PRO A 128 3.60 13.36 -14.41
CA PRO A 128 4.38 13.94 -15.52
C PRO A 128 4.70 12.95 -16.63
N TRP A 129 4.91 11.67 -16.29
CA TRP A 129 5.21 10.64 -17.29
C TRP A 129 3.98 10.16 -18.08
N ASN A 130 2.79 10.51 -17.67
CA ASN A 130 1.58 10.17 -18.40
C ASN A 130 1.12 11.26 -19.36
N ARG A 131 1.68 12.46 -19.26
CA ARG A 131 1.38 13.57 -20.19
C ARG A 131 1.80 13.27 -21.61
N ASP A 132 2.84 12.46 -21.78
CA ASP A 132 3.41 12.09 -23.08
C ASP A 132 2.84 10.76 -23.60
N ALA A 133 1.94 10.11 -22.86
CA ALA A 133 1.33 8.82 -23.22
C ALA A 133 0.03 8.98 -24.03
N VAL A 134 -0.28 10.16 -24.46
CA VAL A 134 -1.48 10.45 -25.27
C VAL A 134 -1.12 10.45 -26.75
#